data_3da59883db241286858507aef8d4ef54
#
_entry.id   3da59883db241286858507aef8d4ef54
#
_cell.length_a   1.000
_cell.length_b   1.000
_cell.length_c   1.000
_cell.angle_alpha   90.00
_cell.angle_beta   90.00
_cell.angle_gamma   90.00
#
_symmetry.space_group_name_H-M   'P 1'
#
loop_
_entity.id
_entity.type
_entity.pdbx_description
1 polymer ?
#
loop_
_entity_poly.entity_id
_entity_poly.type
_entity_poly.pdbx_seq_one_letter_code
_entity_poly.pdbx_strand_id
1 'polypeptide(L)' 'MRINVRVIPRAKLNKIEVQPDGTLRVHTTTAPTDGKATADVIRMLAEHYNVPKTSIRLIRGETSRDKVFEI' A
#
# COMPACT_ATOMS: atom_id res chain seq x y z
N MET A 1 -14.33 2.88 2.46
CA MET A 1 -13.57 2.07 3.45
C MET A 1 -12.15 2.60 3.55
N ARG A 2 -11.68 2.83 4.76
CA ARG A 2 -10.31 3.29 4.99
C ARG A 2 -9.42 2.13 5.37
N ILE A 3 -8.21 2.15 4.82
CA ILE A 3 -7.24 1.08 5.01
C ILE A 3 -5.94 1.67 5.55
N ASN A 4 -5.51 1.21 6.70
CA ASN A 4 -4.22 1.60 7.27
C ASN A 4 -3.16 0.65 6.72
N VAL A 5 -2.12 1.22 6.12
CA VAL A 5 -1.07 0.45 5.45
C VAL A 5 0.30 0.85 5.99
N ARG A 6 1.12 -0.14 6.32
CA ARG A 6 2.54 0.04 6.59
C ARG A 6 3.31 -0.45 5.37
N VAL A 7 4.01 0.46 4.70
CA VAL A 7 4.79 0.10 3.52
C VAL A 7 6.19 -0.35 3.92
N ILE A 8 6.61 -1.48 3.40
CA ILE A 8 7.96 -2.01 3.62
C ILE A 8 8.65 -2.06 2.25
N PRO A 9 9.43 -1.02 1.91
CA PRO A 9 10.09 -0.95 0.60
C PRO A 9 11.34 -1.84 0.56
N ARG A 10 11.86 -2.04 -0.64
CA ARG A 10 13.07 -2.84 -0.89
C ARG A 10 12.97 -4.24 -0.32
N ALA A 11 11.78 -4.80 -0.28
CA ALA A 11 11.57 -6.17 0.15
C ALA A 11 12.04 -7.14 -0.94
N LYS A 12 12.20 -8.40 -0.57
CA LYS A 12 12.63 -9.42 -1.53
C LYS A 12 11.53 -9.80 -2.50
N LEU A 13 10.27 -9.61 -2.10
CA LEU A 13 9.12 -9.91 -2.96
C LEU A 13 7.96 -9.01 -2.57
N ASN A 14 6.99 -8.90 -3.49
CA ASN A 14 5.77 -8.15 -3.26
C ASN A 14 4.75 -9.05 -2.56
N LYS A 15 4.26 -8.62 -1.41
CA LYS A 15 3.20 -9.35 -0.71
C LYS A 15 2.44 -8.44 0.24
N ILE A 16 1.23 -8.85 0.61
CA ILE A 16 0.41 -8.17 1.60
C ILE A 16 0.19 -9.12 2.78
N GLU A 17 0.48 -8.61 3.99
CA GLU A 17 0.21 -9.33 5.22
C GLU A 17 -0.87 -8.59 6.01
N VAL A 18 -1.96 -9.29 6.33
CA VAL A 18 -3.04 -8.71 7.15
C VAL A 18 -2.68 -8.90 8.63
N GLN A 19 -2.64 -7.80 9.36
CA GLN A 19 -2.33 -7.83 10.79
C GLN A 19 -3.60 -8.04 11.61
N PRO A 20 -3.47 -8.53 12.86
CA PRO A 20 -4.64 -8.77 13.71
C PRO A 20 -5.50 -7.54 13.98
N ASP A 21 -4.90 -6.34 13.95
CA ASP A 21 -5.61 -5.09 14.15
C ASP A 21 -6.27 -4.53 12.89
N GLY A 22 -6.17 -5.25 11.77
CA GLY A 22 -6.71 -4.83 10.49
C GLY A 22 -5.74 -4.02 9.64
N THR A 23 -4.58 -3.65 10.16
CA THR A 23 -3.55 -2.95 9.40
C THR A 23 -2.93 -3.90 8.38
N LEU A 24 -2.62 -3.40 7.19
CA LEU A 24 -1.94 -4.20 6.17
C LEU A 24 -0.46 -3.83 6.13
N ARG A 25 0.40 -4.83 6.14
CA ARG A 25 1.81 -4.65 5.80
C ARG A 25 1.98 -4.97 4.34
N VAL A 26 2.35 -3.95 3.57
CA VAL A 26 2.55 -4.12 2.12
C VAL A 26 4.03 -4.11 1.83
N HIS A 27 4.57 -5.27 1.51
CA HIS A 27 5.96 -5.43 1.12
C HIS A 27 6.08 -5.16 -0.37
N THR A 28 6.98 -4.29 -0.77
CA THR A 28 7.24 -4.00 -2.18
C THR A 28 8.74 -4.04 -2.47
N THR A 29 9.08 -4.57 -3.62
CA THR A 29 10.47 -4.60 -4.07
C THR A 29 10.95 -3.24 -4.54
N THR A 30 10.04 -2.30 -4.77
CA THR A 30 10.34 -0.96 -5.28
C THR A 30 10.94 -0.09 -4.18
N ALA A 31 11.92 0.74 -4.56
CA ALA A 31 12.50 1.73 -3.64
C ALA A 31 11.49 2.86 -3.38
N PRO A 32 11.52 3.50 -2.18
CA PRO A 32 10.56 4.55 -1.82
C PRO A 32 10.93 5.91 -2.39
N THR A 33 11.31 5.96 -3.66
CA THR A 33 11.73 7.20 -4.33
C THR A 33 10.72 7.60 -5.37
N ASP A 34 10.48 8.90 -5.52
CA ASP A 34 9.63 9.48 -6.55
C ASP A 34 8.21 8.92 -6.60
N GLY A 35 7.68 8.50 -5.47
CA GLY A 35 6.34 7.96 -5.38
C GLY A 35 6.15 6.58 -6.00
N LYS A 36 7.21 5.93 -6.46
CA LYS A 36 7.13 4.63 -7.13
C LYS A 36 6.58 3.53 -6.21
N ALA A 37 7.00 3.52 -4.94
CA ALA A 37 6.50 2.54 -3.99
C ALA A 37 5.01 2.73 -3.73
N THR A 38 4.54 3.98 -3.69
CA THR A 38 3.11 4.26 -3.51
C THR A 38 2.29 3.74 -4.68
N ALA A 39 2.77 3.92 -5.91
CA ALA A 39 2.09 3.39 -7.10
C ALA A 39 1.99 1.86 -7.04
N ASP A 40 3.07 1.18 -6.62
CA ASP A 40 3.06 -0.27 -6.46
C ASP A 40 2.08 -0.71 -5.36
N VAL A 41 2.04 0.02 -4.25
CA VAL A 41 1.11 -0.28 -3.16
C VAL A 41 -0.33 -0.18 -3.65
N ILE A 42 -0.66 0.86 -4.41
CA ILE A 42 -2.00 1.02 -4.98
C ILE A 42 -2.33 -0.16 -5.90
N ARG A 43 -1.40 -0.55 -6.76
CA ARG A 43 -1.59 -1.70 -7.64
C ARG A 43 -1.87 -2.98 -6.84
N MET A 44 -1.08 -3.22 -5.81
CA MET A 44 -1.22 -4.41 -4.97
C MET A 44 -2.55 -4.41 -4.21
N LEU A 45 -2.96 -3.25 -3.68
CA LEU A 45 -4.24 -3.12 -2.98
C LEU A 45 -5.41 -3.35 -3.95
N ALA A 46 -5.30 -2.82 -5.18
CA ALA A 46 -6.32 -3.03 -6.19
C ALA A 46 -6.53 -4.51 -6.49
N GLU A 47 -5.45 -5.25 -6.63
CA GLU A 47 -5.51 -6.70 -6.83
C GLU A 47 -6.07 -7.43 -5.61
N HIS A 48 -5.63 -7.03 -4.42
CA HIS A 48 -6.06 -7.65 -3.16
C HIS A 48 -7.57 -7.50 -2.93
N TYR A 49 -8.11 -6.32 -3.20
CA TYR A 49 -9.53 -6.03 -3.01
C TYR A 49 -10.36 -6.23 -4.26
N ASN A 50 -9.73 -6.60 -5.37
CA ASN A 50 -10.39 -6.82 -6.65
C ASN A 50 -11.20 -5.59 -7.10
N VAL A 51 -10.54 -4.44 -7.08
CA VAL A 51 -11.11 -3.15 -7.52
C VAL A 51 -10.14 -2.47 -8.47
N PRO A 52 -10.62 -1.53 -9.31
CA PRO A 52 -9.73 -0.75 -10.17
C PRO A 52 -8.79 0.11 -9.35
N LYS A 53 -7.59 0.39 -9.87
CA LYS A 53 -6.63 1.29 -9.21
C LYS A 53 -7.25 2.67 -8.97
N THR A 54 -8.09 3.14 -9.87
CA THR A 54 -8.75 4.44 -9.76
C THR A 54 -9.71 4.54 -8.59
N SER A 55 -10.11 3.40 -8.01
CA SER A 55 -10.97 3.37 -6.83
C SER A 55 -10.19 3.61 -5.54
N ILE A 56 -8.87 3.59 -5.59
CA ILE A 56 -8.01 3.69 -4.41
C ILE A 56 -7.36 5.05 -4.38
N ARG A 57 -7.54 5.76 -3.25
CA ARG A 57 -6.93 7.08 -3.05
C ARG A 57 -6.07 7.10 -1.81
N LEU A 58 -4.90 7.71 -1.93
CA LEU A 58 -4.07 8.00 -0.77
C LEU A 58 -4.63 9.25 -0.07
N ILE A 59 -5.02 9.09 1.20
CA ILE A 59 -5.57 10.19 1.98
C ILE A 59 -4.51 10.83 2.86
N ARG A 60 -3.58 10.06 3.37
CA ARG A 60 -2.61 10.53 4.36
C ARG A 60 -1.31 9.74 4.23
N GLY A 61 -0.19 10.41 4.55
CA GLY A 61 1.10 9.74 4.62
C GLY A 61 1.87 9.70 3.30
N GLU A 62 1.77 10.74 2.46
CA GLU A 62 2.46 10.78 1.16
C GLU A 62 3.95 10.48 1.27
N THR A 63 4.62 11.01 2.29
CA THR A 63 6.05 10.84 2.48
C THR A 63 6.39 9.90 3.64
N SER A 64 5.40 9.24 4.20
CA SER A 64 5.56 8.35 5.33
C SER A 64 5.40 6.88 4.89
N ARG A 65 6.00 5.98 5.65
CA ARG A 65 5.77 4.55 5.45
C ARG A 65 4.41 4.10 5.98
N ASP A 66 3.82 4.89 6.90
CA ASP A 66 2.47 4.65 7.38
C ASP A 66 1.52 5.49 6.55
N LYS A 67 0.63 4.84 5.84
CA LYS A 67 -0.28 5.49 4.90
C LYS A 67 -1.72 5.09 5.19
N VAL A 68 -2.63 5.98 4.82
CA VAL A 68 -4.07 5.69 4.88
C VAL A 68 -4.62 5.82 3.47
N PHE A 69 -5.25 4.76 3.00
CA PHE A 69 -5.92 4.73 1.70
C PHE A 69 -7.43 4.64 1.88
N GLU A 70 -8.15 5.09 0.88
CA GLU A 70 -9.61 4.96 0.83
C GLU A 70 -10.01 4.26 -0.45
N ILE A 71 -10.92 3.32 -0.28
CA ILE A 71 -11.54 2.59 -1.38
C ILE A 71 -13.02 2.93 -1.43
#